data_743ca9fa751fbd5b24fd33d979354604
#
_entry.id   743ca9fa751fbd5b24fd33d979354604
#
_cell.length_a   1.000
_cell.length_b   1.000
_cell.length_c   1.000
_cell.angle_alpha   90.00
_cell.angle_beta   90.00
_cell.angle_gamma   90.00
#
_symmetry.space_group_name_H-M   'P 1'
#
loop_
_entity.id
_entity.type
_entity.pdbx_description
1 polymer ?
#
loop_
_entity_poly.entity_id
_entity_poly.type
_entity_poly.pdbx_seq_one_letter_code
_entity_poly.pdbx_strand_id
1 'polypeptide(L)'
;MVMPLAGRVLFAVVGGLLVLTSVSSVTGTLIVTRSVSNWLTLWVDRSVDWAYQLVVGRLADVQGDSEGHRQLAYLRRDRLLATQAAAILLTQLATWLIVAYVGFALLLWPFAARGVISAFIDAGSSLFTLGFAVPVGAVPAVIVFLAAAVGLVILTLQIAYLPTLYSAYNRRETEVALLNARSGVPSWGPELLSRTHYALGSGTSTVNTLPDL
;
A
#
# COMPACT_ATOMS: atom_id res chain seq x y z
N MET A 1 33.79 -14.86 -17.19
CA MET A 1 33.86 -15.85 -16.10
C MET A 1 32.62 -16.73 -16.22
N VAL A 2 32.77 -17.99 -16.68
CA VAL A 2 31.62 -18.88 -16.91
C VAL A 2 31.18 -19.40 -15.54
N MET A 3 29.98 -19.06 -15.12
CA MET A 3 29.40 -19.56 -13.87
C MET A 3 29.23 -21.07 -13.92
N PRO A 4 29.54 -21.77 -12.81
CA PRO A 4 29.27 -23.22 -12.72
C PRO A 4 27.77 -23.49 -12.87
N LEU A 5 27.39 -24.60 -13.49
CA LEU A 5 26.01 -24.98 -13.76
C LEU A 5 25.13 -24.93 -12.49
N ALA A 6 25.66 -25.35 -11.36
CA ALA A 6 24.99 -25.30 -10.06
C ALA A 6 24.64 -23.87 -9.64
N GLY A 7 25.54 -22.90 -9.88
CA GLY A 7 25.26 -21.47 -9.59
C GLY A 7 24.13 -20.92 -10.47
N ARG A 8 24.13 -21.25 -11.76
CA ARG A 8 23.07 -20.82 -12.70
C ARG A 8 21.69 -21.33 -12.28
N VAL A 9 21.60 -22.59 -11.88
CA VAL A 9 20.36 -23.19 -11.41
C VAL A 9 19.89 -22.55 -10.09
N LEU A 10 20.83 -22.35 -9.17
CA LEU A 10 20.51 -21.72 -7.87
C LEU A 10 19.91 -20.32 -8.05
N PHE A 11 20.52 -19.46 -8.84
CA PHE A 11 20.03 -18.10 -9.10
C PHE A 11 18.69 -18.11 -9.84
N ALA A 12 18.49 -19.02 -10.79
CA ALA A 12 17.21 -19.18 -11.46
C ALA A 12 16.10 -19.61 -10.51
N VAL A 13 16.37 -20.55 -9.61
CA VAL A 13 15.40 -21.01 -8.60
C VAL A 13 15.06 -19.90 -7.61
N VAL A 14 16.07 -19.23 -7.06
CA VAL A 14 15.86 -18.12 -6.12
C VAL A 14 15.10 -16.97 -6.79
N GLY A 15 15.48 -16.60 -8.01
CA GLY A 15 14.76 -15.58 -8.79
C GLY A 15 13.31 -15.97 -9.06
N GLY A 16 13.05 -17.21 -9.46
CA GLY A 16 11.69 -17.73 -9.66
C GLY A 16 10.84 -17.69 -8.39
N LEU A 17 11.41 -18.08 -7.25
CA LEU A 17 10.73 -18.02 -5.96
C LEU A 17 10.39 -16.56 -5.55
N LEU A 18 11.29 -15.61 -5.78
CA LEU A 18 11.03 -14.20 -5.50
C LEU A 18 9.91 -13.64 -6.40
N VAL A 19 9.89 -13.98 -7.68
CA VAL A 19 8.81 -13.58 -8.58
C VAL A 19 7.49 -14.19 -8.15
N LEU A 20 7.45 -15.46 -7.84
CA LEU A 20 6.24 -16.15 -7.36
C LEU A 20 5.73 -15.55 -6.04
N THR A 21 6.60 -15.25 -5.10
CA THR A 21 6.21 -14.59 -3.83
C THR A 21 5.67 -13.19 -4.07
N SER A 22 6.25 -12.41 -4.97
CA SER A 22 5.74 -11.09 -5.34
C SER A 22 4.34 -11.19 -5.97
N VAL A 23 4.15 -12.02 -6.99
CA VAL A 23 2.87 -12.22 -7.69
C VAL A 23 1.81 -12.77 -6.73
N SER A 24 2.15 -13.76 -5.92
CA SER A 24 1.25 -14.33 -4.91
C SER A 24 0.82 -13.28 -3.86
N SER A 25 1.75 -12.42 -3.42
CA SER A 25 1.47 -11.35 -2.48
C SER A 25 0.51 -10.30 -3.07
N VAL A 26 0.75 -9.88 -4.32
CA VAL A 26 -0.14 -8.95 -5.04
C VAL A 26 -1.55 -9.53 -5.18
N THR A 27 -1.64 -10.77 -5.65
CA THR A 27 -2.92 -11.46 -5.85
C THR A 27 -3.66 -11.64 -4.53
N GLY A 28 -2.97 -12.06 -3.47
CA GLY A 28 -3.53 -12.26 -2.14
C GLY A 28 -4.03 -10.97 -1.49
N THR A 29 -3.38 -9.84 -1.76
CA THR A 29 -3.73 -8.55 -1.14
C THR A 29 -4.83 -7.82 -1.91
N LEU A 30 -4.80 -7.84 -3.25
CA LEU A 30 -5.68 -7.02 -4.07
C LEU A 30 -6.90 -7.76 -4.63
N ILE A 31 -6.80 -9.06 -4.85
CA ILE A 31 -7.86 -9.86 -5.50
C ILE A 31 -8.67 -10.67 -4.47
N VAL A 32 -8.00 -11.21 -3.45
CA VAL A 32 -8.66 -12.05 -2.46
C VAL A 32 -9.28 -11.19 -1.35
N THR A 33 -10.59 -11.12 -1.30
CA THR A 33 -11.39 -10.35 -0.31
C THR A 33 -11.21 -10.83 1.14
N ARG A 34 -10.66 -12.00 1.35
CA ARG A 34 -10.29 -12.52 2.68
C ARG A 34 -8.81 -12.31 2.86
N SER A 35 -8.42 -11.44 3.79
CA SER A 35 -7.02 -11.10 4.07
C SER A 35 -6.17 -12.36 4.36
N VAL A 36 -5.58 -12.92 3.31
CA VAL A 36 -4.46 -13.83 3.47
C VAL A 36 -3.26 -12.92 3.74
N SER A 37 -3.01 -12.66 5.03
CA SER A 37 -1.88 -11.85 5.44
C SER A 37 -0.58 -12.51 4.96
N ASN A 38 -0.07 -12.01 3.85
CA ASN A 38 1.20 -12.49 3.31
C ASN A 38 2.33 -11.86 4.14
N TRP A 39 3.37 -12.60 4.44
CA TRP A 39 4.51 -12.14 5.24
C TRP A 39 5.09 -10.80 4.75
N LEU A 40 5.17 -10.60 3.44
CA LEU A 40 5.63 -9.35 2.83
C LEU A 40 4.72 -8.16 3.20
N THR A 41 3.40 -8.33 3.14
CA THR A 41 2.43 -7.29 3.49
C THR A 41 2.55 -6.89 4.96
N LEU A 42 2.62 -7.89 5.85
CA LEU A 42 2.80 -7.65 7.28
C LEU A 42 4.12 -6.93 7.61
N TRP A 43 5.18 -7.23 6.87
CA TRP A 43 6.47 -6.59 7.07
C TRP A 43 6.45 -5.12 6.61
N VAL A 44 5.82 -4.84 5.48
CA VAL A 44 5.62 -3.47 4.97
C VAL A 44 4.76 -2.65 5.93
N ASP A 45 3.60 -3.18 6.33
CA ASP A 45 2.69 -2.49 7.25
C ASP A 45 3.41 -2.17 8.57
N ARG A 46 4.11 -3.14 9.15
CA ARG A 46 4.87 -2.93 10.40
C ARG A 46 6.01 -1.93 10.25
N SER A 47 6.70 -1.91 9.11
CA SER A 47 7.80 -0.96 8.87
C SER A 47 7.29 0.47 8.67
N VAL A 48 6.17 0.65 7.98
CA VAL A 48 5.53 1.95 7.81
C VAL A 48 4.94 2.44 9.13
N ASP A 49 4.23 1.59 9.87
CA ASP A 49 3.69 1.94 11.19
C ASP A 49 4.80 2.37 12.16
N TRP A 50 5.90 1.63 12.19
CA TRP A 50 7.06 1.99 13.00
C TRP A 50 7.66 3.34 12.60
N ALA A 51 7.83 3.62 11.30
CA ALA A 51 8.32 4.89 10.81
C ALA A 51 7.39 6.06 11.17
N TYR A 52 6.07 5.87 11.02
CA TYR A 52 5.08 6.87 11.43
C TYR A 52 5.05 7.10 12.94
N GLN A 53 5.15 6.05 13.75
CA GLN A 53 5.22 6.18 15.20
C GLN A 53 6.48 6.92 15.65
N LEU A 54 7.63 6.72 14.99
CA LEU A 54 8.84 7.48 15.27
C LEU A 54 8.67 8.97 14.96
N VAL A 55 8.04 9.30 13.82
CA VAL A 55 7.79 10.70 13.43
C VAL A 55 6.79 11.34 14.37
N VAL A 56 5.69 10.66 14.67
CA VAL A 56 4.66 11.15 15.58
C VAL A 56 5.19 11.26 17.02
N GLY A 57 5.98 10.29 17.49
CA GLY A 57 6.61 10.32 18.80
C GLY A 57 7.57 11.49 18.95
N ARG A 58 8.41 11.77 17.96
CA ARG A 58 9.31 12.94 17.99
C ARG A 58 8.57 14.27 17.96
N LEU A 59 7.42 14.34 17.29
CA LEU A 59 6.59 15.55 17.28
C LEU A 59 5.85 15.76 18.60
N ALA A 60 5.50 14.68 19.31
CA ALA A 60 4.88 14.76 20.62
C ALA A 60 5.86 15.21 21.73
N ASP A 61 7.13 14.84 21.60
CA ASP A 61 8.17 15.16 22.60
C ASP A 61 8.63 16.63 22.57
N VAL A 62 8.37 17.34 21.46
CA VAL A 62 8.73 18.75 21.26
C VAL A 62 7.69 19.73 21.85
N GLN A 63 6.57 19.23 22.42
CA GLN A 63 5.43 20.06 22.78
C GLN A 63 5.37 20.43 24.25
N GLY A 64 5.60 21.74 24.50
CA GLY A 64 5.35 22.38 25.77
C GLY A 64 3.85 22.46 26.15
N ASP A 65 3.60 22.65 27.42
CA ASP A 65 2.37 22.43 28.21
C ASP A 65 1.22 23.44 27.98
N SER A 66 1.13 24.17 26.86
CA SER A 66 0.08 25.14 26.59
C SER A 66 -1.08 24.55 25.76
N GLU A 67 -2.34 24.85 26.16
CA GLU A 67 -3.55 24.31 25.51
C GLU A 67 -3.65 24.62 24.00
N GLY A 68 -3.18 25.78 23.56
CA GLY A 68 -3.14 26.12 22.14
C GLY A 68 -2.19 25.25 21.31
N HIS A 69 -1.09 24.81 21.91
CA HIS A 69 -0.16 23.89 21.26
C HIS A 69 -0.74 22.46 21.14
N ARG A 70 -1.55 22.04 22.10
CA ARG A 70 -2.24 20.74 22.03
C ARG A 70 -3.21 20.66 20.87
N GLN A 71 -4.03 21.71 20.60
CA GLN A 71 -4.94 21.73 19.46
C GLN A 71 -4.21 21.68 18.11
N LEU A 72 -3.12 22.43 17.95
CA LEU A 72 -2.29 22.38 16.74
C LEU A 72 -1.60 21.03 16.55
N ALA A 73 -1.24 20.37 17.64
CA ALA A 73 -0.68 19.03 17.64
C ALA A 73 -1.69 17.99 17.18
N TYR A 74 -2.93 18.05 17.65
CA TYR A 74 -3.99 17.15 17.19
C TYR A 74 -4.25 17.31 15.68
N LEU A 75 -4.35 18.54 15.17
CA LEU A 75 -4.56 18.80 13.76
C LEU A 75 -3.40 18.32 12.87
N ARG A 76 -2.16 18.47 13.35
CA ARG A 76 -0.97 17.93 12.64
C ARG A 76 -0.94 16.42 12.66
N ARG A 77 -1.25 15.81 13.80
CA ARG A 77 -1.35 14.35 13.95
C ARG A 77 -2.41 13.77 13.02
N ASP A 78 -3.59 14.35 12.98
CA ASP A 78 -4.68 13.91 12.10
C ASP A 78 -4.29 14.01 10.62
N ARG A 79 -3.61 15.08 10.23
CA ARG A 79 -3.11 15.23 8.86
C ARG A 79 -2.03 14.21 8.51
N LEU A 80 -1.12 13.90 9.44
CA LEU A 80 -0.10 12.84 9.25
C LEU A 80 -0.75 11.46 9.16
N LEU A 81 -1.72 11.15 10.01
CA LEU A 81 -2.45 9.88 9.95
C LEU A 81 -3.28 9.74 8.67
N ALA A 82 -3.81 10.84 8.14
CA ALA A 82 -4.51 10.83 6.85
C ALA A 82 -3.58 10.46 5.67
N THR A 83 -2.29 10.84 5.74
CA THR A 83 -1.31 10.46 4.71
C THR A 83 -0.76 9.05 4.87
N GLN A 84 -0.94 8.43 6.04
CA GLN A 84 -0.40 7.10 6.34
C GLN A 84 -0.94 6.02 5.39
N ALA A 85 -2.25 6.04 5.10
CA ALA A 85 -2.86 5.07 4.19
C ALA A 85 -2.27 5.13 2.78
N ALA A 86 -2.07 6.33 2.25
CA ALA A 86 -1.42 6.52 0.95
C ALA A 86 0.05 6.06 0.97
N ALA A 87 0.78 6.35 2.06
CA ALA A 87 2.16 5.92 2.22
C ALA A 87 2.30 4.39 2.29
N ILE A 88 1.40 3.69 3.00
CA ILE A 88 1.35 2.23 3.05
C ILE A 88 1.20 1.67 1.63
N LEU A 89 0.26 2.17 0.85
CA LEU A 89 0.03 1.70 -0.52
C LEU A 89 1.23 1.91 -1.44
N LEU A 90 1.84 3.09 -1.38
CA LEU A 90 3.03 3.39 -2.19
C LEU A 90 4.23 2.53 -1.79
N THR A 91 4.44 2.33 -0.49
CA THR A 91 5.52 1.48 0.02
C THR A 91 5.28 0.02 -0.36
N GLN A 92 4.04 -0.43 -0.32
CA GLN A 92 3.65 -1.77 -0.74
C GLN A 92 3.91 -1.99 -2.23
N LEU A 93 3.49 -1.05 -3.09
CA LEU A 93 3.78 -1.08 -4.52
C LEU A 93 5.29 -1.14 -4.77
N ALA A 94 6.05 -0.23 -4.15
CA ALA A 94 7.50 -0.20 -4.29
C ALA A 94 8.15 -1.53 -3.88
N THR A 95 7.70 -2.12 -2.78
CA THR A 95 8.19 -3.42 -2.29
C THR A 95 7.93 -4.53 -3.30
N TRP A 96 6.72 -4.64 -3.84
CA TRP A 96 6.39 -5.65 -4.85
C TRP A 96 7.22 -5.49 -6.11
N LEU A 97 7.39 -4.23 -6.59
CA LEU A 97 8.21 -3.94 -7.77
C LEU A 97 9.69 -4.25 -7.52
N ILE A 98 10.23 -3.92 -6.35
CA ILE A 98 11.63 -4.21 -6.00
C ILE A 98 11.86 -5.72 -5.92
N VAL A 99 10.98 -6.46 -5.25
CA VAL A 99 11.09 -7.92 -5.14
C VAL A 99 10.98 -8.59 -6.51
N ALA A 100 10.01 -8.17 -7.34
CA ALA A 100 9.88 -8.66 -8.71
C ALA A 100 11.11 -8.30 -9.56
N TYR A 101 11.61 -7.07 -9.46
CA TYR A 101 12.79 -6.60 -10.17
C TYR A 101 14.03 -7.44 -9.87
N VAL A 102 14.33 -7.65 -8.58
CA VAL A 102 15.45 -8.49 -8.15
C VAL A 102 15.22 -9.94 -8.59
N GLY A 103 14.00 -10.46 -8.46
CA GLY A 103 13.65 -11.80 -8.89
C GLY A 103 13.90 -12.02 -10.39
N PHE A 104 13.41 -11.14 -11.24
CA PHE A 104 13.64 -11.21 -12.68
C PHE A 104 15.10 -10.98 -13.08
N ALA A 105 15.83 -10.10 -12.38
CA ALA A 105 17.25 -9.91 -12.62
C ALA A 105 18.06 -11.17 -12.30
N LEU A 106 17.75 -11.87 -11.20
CA LEU A 106 18.38 -13.16 -10.86
C LEU A 106 18.01 -14.27 -11.86
N LEU A 107 16.79 -14.26 -12.37
CA LEU A 107 16.30 -15.20 -13.38
C LEU A 107 17.02 -15.01 -14.73
N LEU A 108 17.29 -13.76 -15.11
CA LEU A 108 17.98 -13.39 -16.35
C LEU A 108 19.51 -13.55 -16.24
N TRP A 109 20.08 -13.45 -15.05
CA TRP A 109 21.53 -13.48 -14.85
C TRP A 109 22.23 -14.69 -15.50
N PRO A 110 21.74 -15.93 -15.41
CA PRO A 110 22.39 -17.08 -16.08
C PRO A 110 22.50 -16.94 -17.60
N PHE A 111 21.67 -16.12 -18.20
CA PHE A 111 21.59 -15.91 -19.66
C PHE A 111 22.22 -14.58 -20.10
N ALA A 112 22.61 -13.71 -19.16
CA ALA A 112 23.14 -12.41 -19.44
C ALA A 112 24.57 -12.48 -19.98
N ALA A 113 24.77 -12.03 -21.22
CA ALA A 113 26.08 -12.08 -21.89
C ALA A 113 27.12 -11.16 -21.24
N ARG A 114 26.68 -10.03 -20.64
CA ARG A 114 27.53 -8.99 -20.05
C ARG A 114 27.55 -9.00 -18.51
N GLY A 115 27.13 -10.10 -17.88
CA GLY A 115 27.15 -10.29 -16.43
C GLY A 115 25.94 -9.71 -15.70
N VAL A 116 26.10 -9.51 -14.38
CA VAL A 116 24.99 -9.11 -13.47
C VAL A 116 24.35 -7.79 -13.89
N ILE A 117 25.13 -6.80 -14.26
CA ILE A 117 24.63 -5.47 -14.59
C ILE A 117 23.66 -5.53 -15.78
N SER A 118 23.97 -6.30 -16.82
CA SER A 118 23.04 -6.44 -17.95
C SER A 118 21.75 -7.14 -17.56
N ALA A 119 21.78 -8.12 -16.66
CA ALA A 119 20.58 -8.78 -16.17
C ALA A 119 19.65 -7.81 -15.43
N PHE A 120 20.19 -6.92 -14.60
CA PHE A 120 19.42 -5.87 -13.94
C PHE A 120 18.86 -4.84 -14.93
N ILE A 121 19.64 -4.46 -15.95
CA ILE A 121 19.18 -3.54 -17.01
C ILE A 121 18.05 -4.18 -17.79
N ASP A 122 18.16 -5.45 -18.21
CA ASP A 122 17.16 -6.18 -18.97
C ASP A 122 15.87 -6.36 -18.15
N ALA A 123 16.00 -6.74 -16.88
CA ALA A 123 14.87 -6.87 -15.96
C ALA A 123 14.15 -5.53 -15.74
N GLY A 124 14.88 -4.45 -15.52
CA GLY A 124 14.32 -3.11 -15.30
C GLY A 124 13.65 -2.57 -16.56
N SER A 125 14.31 -2.71 -17.72
CA SER A 125 13.76 -2.31 -19.01
C SER A 125 12.41 -2.99 -19.30
N SER A 126 12.26 -4.24 -18.89
CA SER A 126 11.06 -5.04 -19.14
C SER A 126 9.99 -4.78 -18.09
N LEU A 127 10.32 -4.88 -16.81
CA LEU A 127 9.38 -4.72 -15.72
C LEU A 127 8.70 -3.34 -15.71
N PHE A 128 9.49 -2.29 -16.00
CA PHE A 128 8.99 -0.91 -16.11
C PHE A 128 8.52 -0.54 -17.54
N THR A 129 8.46 -1.52 -18.45
CA THR A 129 8.00 -1.35 -19.85
C THR A 129 8.76 -0.26 -20.62
N LEU A 130 10.03 -0.03 -20.31
CA LEU A 130 10.87 0.98 -20.96
C LEU A 130 11.34 0.56 -22.37
N GLY A 131 11.54 -0.75 -22.58
CA GLY A 131 11.74 -1.33 -23.90
C GLY A 131 13.09 -1.05 -24.57
N PHE A 132 14.11 -0.58 -23.84
CA PHE A 132 15.41 -0.25 -24.43
C PHE A 132 16.40 -1.42 -24.45
N ALA A 133 16.15 -2.48 -23.70
CA ALA A 133 16.99 -3.67 -23.68
C ALA A 133 16.39 -4.76 -24.55
N VAL A 134 17.22 -5.33 -25.45
CA VAL A 134 16.82 -6.39 -26.35
C VAL A 134 17.45 -7.71 -25.89
N PRO A 135 16.65 -8.69 -25.43
CA PRO A 135 17.16 -9.99 -25.00
C PRO A 135 17.70 -10.78 -26.17
N VAL A 136 18.84 -11.47 -25.97
CA VAL A 136 19.44 -12.34 -26.98
C VAL A 136 19.10 -13.79 -26.64
N GLY A 137 18.28 -14.42 -27.49
CA GLY A 137 17.87 -15.83 -27.34
C GLY A 137 16.41 -16.00 -26.89
N ALA A 138 15.85 -17.18 -27.12
CA ALA A 138 14.45 -17.47 -26.87
C ALA A 138 14.09 -17.48 -25.36
N VAL A 139 14.95 -18.06 -24.51
CA VAL A 139 14.69 -18.16 -23.07
C VAL A 139 14.70 -16.78 -22.40
N PRO A 140 15.72 -15.92 -22.59
CA PRO A 140 15.67 -14.55 -22.07
C PRO A 140 14.48 -13.75 -22.59
N ALA A 141 14.09 -13.92 -23.87
CA ALA A 141 12.95 -13.24 -24.44
C ALA A 141 11.64 -13.59 -23.70
N VAL A 142 11.40 -14.87 -23.41
CA VAL A 142 10.23 -15.29 -22.63
C VAL A 142 10.23 -14.69 -21.23
N ILE A 143 11.38 -14.68 -20.54
CA ILE A 143 11.50 -14.12 -19.21
C ILE A 143 11.22 -12.61 -19.23
N VAL A 144 11.72 -11.89 -20.22
CA VAL A 144 11.50 -10.45 -20.44
C VAL A 144 10.03 -10.15 -20.68
N PHE A 145 9.33 -10.93 -21.50
CA PHE A 145 7.89 -10.78 -21.70
C PHE A 145 7.09 -11.04 -20.42
N LEU A 146 7.46 -12.07 -19.65
CA LEU A 146 6.84 -12.32 -18.35
C LEU A 146 7.08 -11.17 -17.37
N ALA A 147 8.30 -10.61 -17.35
CA ALA A 147 8.62 -9.46 -16.52
C ALA A 147 7.78 -8.24 -16.87
N ALA A 148 7.62 -7.94 -18.17
CA ALA A 148 6.77 -6.85 -18.64
C ALA A 148 5.29 -7.08 -18.28
N ALA A 149 4.78 -8.29 -18.44
CA ALA A 149 3.41 -8.63 -18.08
C ALA A 149 3.17 -8.49 -16.56
N VAL A 150 4.08 -9.00 -15.73
CA VAL A 150 3.99 -8.90 -14.27
C VAL A 150 4.06 -7.44 -13.82
N GLY A 151 4.98 -6.64 -14.35
CA GLY A 151 5.09 -5.21 -14.06
C GLY A 151 3.81 -4.46 -14.39
N LEU A 152 3.25 -4.70 -15.58
CA LEU A 152 2.00 -4.08 -16.00
C LEU A 152 0.82 -4.47 -15.09
N VAL A 153 0.71 -5.74 -14.72
CA VAL A 153 -0.35 -6.23 -13.82
C VAL A 153 -0.23 -5.59 -12.44
N ILE A 154 0.96 -5.54 -11.85
CA ILE A 154 1.19 -4.91 -10.53
C ILE A 154 0.75 -3.45 -10.56
N LEU A 155 1.21 -2.68 -11.55
CA LEU A 155 0.87 -1.26 -11.69
C LEU A 155 -0.63 -1.05 -11.92
N THR A 156 -1.25 -1.83 -12.81
CA THR A 156 -2.67 -1.71 -13.13
C THR A 156 -3.56 -2.02 -11.95
N LEU A 157 -3.27 -3.09 -11.20
CA LEU A 157 -4.02 -3.46 -10.02
C LEU A 157 -3.91 -2.40 -8.92
N GLN A 158 -2.73 -1.83 -8.73
CA GLN A 158 -2.52 -0.77 -7.75
C GLN A 158 -3.29 0.50 -8.11
N ILE A 159 -3.27 0.91 -9.37
CA ILE A 159 -4.03 2.07 -9.85
C ILE A 159 -5.54 1.82 -9.71
N ALA A 160 -6.01 0.63 -10.01
CA ALA A 160 -7.42 0.26 -9.87
C ALA A 160 -7.89 0.24 -8.40
N TYR A 161 -7.01 -0.11 -7.48
CA TYR A 161 -7.31 -0.17 -6.05
C TYR A 161 -7.37 1.21 -5.38
N LEU A 162 -6.61 2.18 -5.86
CA LEU A 162 -6.52 3.52 -5.28
C LEU A 162 -7.87 4.24 -5.15
N PRO A 163 -8.75 4.30 -6.17
CA PRO A 163 -10.07 4.93 -6.05
C PRO A 163 -10.98 4.22 -5.04
N THR A 164 -10.88 2.91 -4.93
CA THR A 164 -11.68 2.12 -3.97
C THR A 164 -11.33 2.47 -2.54
N LEU A 165 -10.04 2.60 -2.24
CA LEU A 165 -9.58 3.05 -0.93
C LEU A 165 -10.01 4.48 -0.63
N TYR A 166 -9.88 5.39 -1.61
CA TYR A 166 -10.26 6.77 -1.47
C TYR A 166 -11.77 6.93 -1.21
N SER A 167 -12.61 6.14 -1.88
CA SER A 167 -14.06 6.15 -1.67
C SER A 167 -14.45 5.66 -0.26
N ALA A 168 -13.79 4.63 0.24
CA ALA A 168 -13.99 4.14 1.60
C ALA A 168 -13.59 5.17 2.65
N TYR A 169 -12.47 5.87 2.43
CA TYR A 169 -12.01 6.95 3.30
C TYR A 169 -12.98 8.13 3.31
N ASN A 170 -13.41 8.60 2.13
CA ASN A 170 -14.37 9.70 2.01
C ASN A 170 -15.71 9.39 2.67
N ARG A 171 -16.19 8.16 2.55
CA ARG A 171 -17.43 7.73 3.22
C ARG A 171 -17.31 7.88 4.73
N ARG A 172 -16.24 7.38 5.32
CA ARG A 172 -15.96 7.52 6.76
C ARG A 172 -15.86 8.99 7.19
N GLU A 173 -15.16 9.81 6.42
CA GLU A 173 -15.00 11.24 6.70
C GLU A 173 -16.35 11.98 6.66
N THR A 174 -17.20 11.64 5.70
CA THR A 174 -18.56 12.18 5.59
C THR A 174 -19.40 11.81 6.80
N GLU A 175 -19.35 10.57 7.27
CA GLU A 175 -20.08 10.13 8.47
C GLU A 175 -19.60 10.86 9.73
N VAL A 176 -18.28 11.03 9.89
CA VAL A 176 -17.70 11.80 11.00
C VAL A 176 -18.11 13.26 10.93
N ALA A 177 -18.09 13.88 9.74
CA ALA A 177 -18.52 15.26 9.54
C ALA A 177 -20.01 15.45 9.87
N LEU A 178 -20.88 14.52 9.46
CA LEU A 178 -22.30 14.53 9.79
C LEU A 178 -22.54 14.38 11.29
N LEU A 179 -21.81 13.50 11.96
CA LEU A 179 -21.89 13.35 13.43
C LEU A 179 -21.44 14.64 14.14
N ASN A 180 -20.33 15.24 13.72
CA ASN A 180 -19.83 16.48 14.29
C ASN A 180 -20.81 17.64 14.08
N ALA A 181 -21.42 17.72 12.90
CA ALA A 181 -22.45 18.76 12.63
C ALA A 181 -23.69 18.61 13.51
N ARG A 182 -24.02 17.39 13.93
CA ARG A 182 -25.17 17.11 14.80
C ARG A 182 -24.86 17.25 16.29
N SER A 183 -23.62 16.89 16.72
CA SER A 183 -23.23 16.87 18.13
C SER A 183 -22.74 18.23 18.67
N GLY A 184 -22.39 19.19 17.77
CA GLY A 184 -21.79 20.46 18.19
C GLY A 184 -20.33 20.35 18.65
N VAL A 185 -19.77 21.45 19.17
CA VAL A 185 -18.39 21.51 19.66
C VAL A 185 -18.41 21.88 21.16
N PRO A 186 -17.85 21.06 22.06
CA PRO A 186 -17.24 19.75 21.87
C PRO A 186 -18.28 18.65 21.58
N SER A 187 -17.91 17.64 20.76
CA SER A 187 -18.78 16.54 20.42
C SER A 187 -19.04 15.63 21.63
N TRP A 188 -20.27 15.65 22.12
CA TRP A 188 -20.70 14.87 23.29
C TRP A 188 -21.93 14.00 22.94
N GLY A 189 -21.81 12.69 23.08
CA GLY A 189 -22.87 11.75 22.68
C GLY A 189 -24.26 12.01 23.28
N PRO A 190 -24.41 12.30 24.59
CA PRO A 190 -25.68 12.63 25.19
C PRO A 190 -26.33 13.88 24.59
N GLU A 191 -25.58 14.86 24.13
CA GLU A 191 -26.11 16.06 23.49
C GLU A 191 -26.73 15.75 22.13
N LEU A 192 -26.17 14.83 21.37
CA LEU A 192 -26.74 14.36 20.12
C LEU A 192 -28.13 13.75 20.32
N LEU A 193 -28.29 12.93 21.37
CA LEU A 193 -29.58 12.34 21.73
C LEU A 193 -30.58 13.38 22.20
N SER A 194 -30.18 14.36 23.01
CA SER A 194 -31.06 15.44 23.46
C SER A 194 -31.53 16.32 22.31
N ARG A 195 -30.64 16.73 21.41
CA ARG A 195 -30.97 17.54 20.23
C ARG A 195 -31.92 16.81 19.29
N THR A 196 -31.73 15.49 19.05
CA THR A 196 -32.65 14.71 18.22
C THR A 196 -34.01 14.58 18.88
N HIS A 197 -34.08 14.41 20.19
CA HIS A 197 -35.33 14.35 20.94
C HIS A 197 -36.12 15.66 20.85
N TYR A 198 -35.46 16.81 21.01
CA TYR A 198 -36.11 18.11 20.93
C TYR A 198 -36.46 18.54 19.50
N ALA A 199 -35.65 18.15 18.48
CA ALA A 199 -35.91 18.48 17.09
C ALA A 199 -37.10 17.71 16.48
N LEU A 200 -37.40 16.53 16.98
CA LEU A 200 -38.44 15.64 16.44
C LEU A 200 -39.78 15.77 17.14
N GLY A 201 -39.86 16.56 18.22
CA GLY A 201 -41.08 16.67 19.02
C GLY A 201 -41.43 15.34 19.71
N SER A 202 -42.19 15.40 20.79
CA SER A 202 -42.47 14.29 21.67
C SER A 202 -43.37 13.13 21.09
N GLY A 203 -43.38 12.96 19.78
CA GLY A 203 -44.29 12.01 19.14
C GLY A 203 -43.70 11.06 18.07
N THR A 204 -42.49 11.27 17.62
CA THR A 204 -41.87 10.41 16.61
C THR A 204 -40.73 9.58 17.20
N SER A 205 -40.82 8.25 17.03
CA SER A 205 -39.74 7.38 17.52
C SER A 205 -38.40 7.75 16.84
N THR A 206 -37.40 8.01 17.63
CA THR A 206 -36.04 8.37 17.21
C THR A 206 -35.36 7.30 16.33
N VAL A 207 -35.97 6.12 16.26
CA VAL A 207 -35.45 4.95 15.49
C VAL A 207 -35.54 5.16 13.98
N ASN A 208 -36.51 5.96 13.48
CA ASN A 208 -36.74 6.14 12.04
C ASN A 208 -35.90 7.28 11.42
N THR A 209 -35.07 7.99 12.20
CA THR A 209 -34.27 9.13 11.71
C THR A 209 -32.76 8.88 11.72
N LEU A 210 -32.33 7.71 12.19
CA LEU A 210 -30.98 7.25 11.93
C LEU A 210 -30.97 6.68 10.52
N PRO A 211 -30.14 7.20 9.59
CA PRO A 211 -29.96 6.53 8.31
C PRO A 211 -29.46 5.12 8.58
N ASP A 212 -29.98 4.15 7.84
CA ASP A 212 -29.53 2.76 7.88
C ASP A 212 -27.99 2.72 7.81
N LEU A 213 -27.35 2.33 8.92
CA LEU A 213 -25.93 2.12 9.05
C LEU A 213 -25.57 0.74 8.50
#